data_adbd1b497f9db00ef61358d30a72c777
#
_entry.id   adbd1b497f9db00ef61358d30a72c777
#
_cell.length_a   1.000
_cell.length_b   1.000
_cell.length_c   1.000
_cell.angle_alpha   90.00
_cell.angle_beta   90.00
_cell.angle_gamma   90.00
#
_symmetry.space_group_name_H-M   'P 1'
#
loop_
_entity.id
_entity.type
_entity.pdbx_description
1 polymer ?
#
loop_
_entity_poly.entity_id
_entity_poly.type
_entity_poly.pdbx_seq_one_letter_code
_entity_poly.pdbx_strand_id
1 'polypeptide(L)'
;MAIDLNALRLKHEQLNNPAGSSNSDFLQKFYQIPEGSNAVRVLPWKDEEKEFYAETKIHRVTQPDGSVRNTHCRKIHGEACPLCDVYYALWKTGRSEDEDLARQIKPRARYYMNILDRESGDVKILSIGVILFKKIIAAMLDEDFGDITDPETGHDFKIVKIMEGQWPKYDQSQPRPKTSALGTNSEVAGIMDSLHDIHALVKLEEYEDVKKSADTLVGVSVEGTSAPKPSEEVSDDDYLSKMQS
;
A
#
# COMPACT_ATOMS: atom_id res chain seq x y z
N MET A 1 -19.92 -2.06 -46.91
CA MET A 1 -19.30 -2.17 -45.58
C MET A 1 -20.13 -1.34 -44.60
N ALA A 2 -20.77 -2.00 -43.63
CA ALA A 2 -21.55 -1.28 -42.61
C ALA A 2 -20.60 -0.80 -41.50
N ILE A 3 -20.73 0.45 -41.13
CA ILE A 3 -19.98 1.02 -40.04
C ILE A 3 -20.53 0.47 -38.71
N ASP A 4 -19.66 -0.08 -37.86
CA ASP A 4 -20.06 -0.55 -36.52
C ASP A 4 -20.27 0.65 -35.58
N LEU A 5 -21.55 1.04 -35.45
CA LEU A 5 -21.97 2.15 -34.61
C LEU A 5 -21.71 1.90 -33.11
N ASN A 6 -21.63 0.63 -32.67
CA ASN A 6 -21.31 0.31 -31.27
C ASN A 6 -19.83 0.53 -30.98
N ALA A 7 -18.95 0.14 -31.91
CA ALA A 7 -17.52 0.45 -31.80
C ALA A 7 -17.25 1.98 -31.82
N LEU A 8 -18.02 2.73 -32.64
CA LEU A 8 -17.92 4.20 -32.64
C LEU A 8 -18.44 4.84 -31.36
N ARG A 9 -19.52 4.31 -30.75
CA ARG A 9 -20.03 4.80 -29.46
C ARG A 9 -19.02 4.56 -28.34
N LEU A 10 -18.45 3.36 -28.24
CA LEU A 10 -17.39 3.05 -27.29
C LEU A 10 -16.18 3.96 -27.47
N LYS A 11 -15.79 4.22 -28.70
CA LYS A 11 -14.68 5.15 -29.00
C LYS A 11 -15.01 6.58 -28.64
N HIS A 12 -16.24 7.03 -28.88
CA HIS A 12 -16.72 8.35 -28.51
C HIS A 12 -16.76 8.53 -26.98
N GLU A 13 -17.23 7.53 -26.23
CA GLU A 13 -17.18 7.51 -24.76
C GLU A 13 -15.76 7.56 -24.24
N GLN A 14 -14.83 6.79 -24.81
CA GLN A 14 -13.40 6.86 -24.48
C GLN A 14 -12.78 8.23 -24.75
N LEU A 15 -13.18 8.90 -25.82
CA LEU A 15 -12.67 10.23 -26.16
C LEU A 15 -13.26 11.35 -25.28
N ASN A 16 -14.49 11.20 -24.83
CA ASN A 16 -15.15 12.15 -23.94
C ASN A 16 -14.81 11.95 -22.45
N ASN A 17 -14.23 10.79 -22.09
CA ASN A 17 -13.67 10.49 -20.77
C ASN A 17 -12.16 10.23 -20.87
N PRO A 18 -11.34 11.24 -21.16
CA PRO A 18 -9.91 11.05 -21.23
C PRO A 18 -9.35 10.75 -19.82
N ALA A 19 -8.74 9.57 -19.65
CA ALA A 19 -7.86 9.17 -18.53
C ALA A 19 -8.38 9.28 -17.08
N GLY A 20 -9.53 9.92 -16.82
CA GLY A 20 -10.10 10.06 -15.48
C GLY A 20 -10.88 8.81 -15.01
N SER A 21 -11.50 8.09 -15.93
CA SER A 21 -12.37 6.95 -15.63
C SER A 21 -11.59 5.73 -15.12
N SER A 22 -10.45 5.39 -15.73
CA SER A 22 -9.67 4.21 -15.32
C SER A 22 -9.05 4.36 -13.92
N ASN A 23 -8.71 5.59 -13.52
CA ASN A 23 -8.14 5.86 -12.20
C ASN A 23 -9.22 5.86 -11.12
N SER A 24 -10.42 6.34 -11.44
CA SER A 24 -11.59 6.31 -10.55
C SER A 24 -12.04 4.87 -10.25
N ASP A 25 -12.16 4.03 -11.27
CA ASP A 25 -12.56 2.62 -11.13
C ASP A 25 -11.51 1.79 -10.38
N PHE A 26 -10.23 2.11 -10.57
CA PHE A 26 -9.15 1.51 -9.80
C PHE A 26 -9.23 1.88 -8.32
N LEU A 27 -9.46 3.16 -8.01
CA LEU A 27 -9.57 3.65 -6.63
C LEU A 27 -10.80 3.09 -5.90
N GLN A 28 -11.90 2.80 -6.60
CA GLN A 28 -13.11 2.18 -6.04
C GLN A 28 -12.87 0.76 -5.52
N LYS A 29 -11.83 0.06 -6.01
CA LYS A 29 -11.42 -1.24 -5.50
C LYS A 29 -10.82 -1.18 -4.10
N PHE A 30 -10.35 0.00 -3.67
CA PHE A 30 -9.75 0.17 -2.36
C PHE A 30 -10.79 0.48 -1.30
N TYR A 31 -10.68 -0.23 -0.18
CA TYR A 31 -11.47 0.05 1.00
C TYR A 31 -11.00 1.34 1.67
N GLN A 32 -11.85 2.34 1.66
CA GLN A 32 -11.60 3.59 2.38
C GLN A 32 -12.13 3.43 3.80
N ILE A 33 -11.23 3.20 4.78
CA ILE A 33 -11.62 2.97 6.17
C ILE A 33 -12.38 4.19 6.69
N PRO A 34 -13.72 4.09 6.95
CA PRO A 34 -14.48 5.17 7.53
C PRO A 34 -14.05 5.45 8.97
N GLU A 35 -14.35 6.64 9.48
CA GLU A 35 -14.19 6.94 10.90
C GLU A 35 -15.18 6.11 11.74
N GLY A 36 -14.74 5.67 12.92
CA GLY A 36 -15.51 4.80 13.79
C GLY A 36 -15.15 3.34 13.66
N SER A 37 -16.12 2.46 13.91
CA SER A 37 -15.95 1.02 14.01
C SER A 37 -16.43 0.31 12.73
N ASN A 38 -15.54 -0.37 12.06
CA ASN A 38 -15.77 -1.03 10.78
C ASN A 38 -15.50 -2.53 10.92
N ALA A 39 -16.41 -3.36 10.46
CA ALA A 39 -16.24 -4.81 10.48
C ALA A 39 -15.81 -5.30 9.08
N VAL A 40 -14.66 -5.95 9.01
CA VAL A 40 -14.14 -6.56 7.78
C VAL A 40 -13.72 -8.00 8.06
N ARG A 41 -13.77 -8.86 7.04
CA ARG A 41 -13.12 -10.16 7.07
C ARG A 41 -11.89 -10.10 6.18
N VAL A 42 -10.73 -10.37 6.75
CA VAL A 42 -9.53 -10.61 5.95
C VAL A 42 -9.72 -11.92 5.18
N LEU A 43 -9.41 -11.90 3.89
CA LEU A 43 -9.61 -13.07 3.03
C LEU A 43 -8.28 -13.79 2.78
N PRO A 44 -8.29 -15.13 2.69
CA PRO A 44 -7.12 -15.89 2.29
C PRO A 44 -6.78 -15.59 0.83
N TRP A 45 -5.55 -15.90 0.42
CA TRP A 45 -5.18 -15.89 -0.99
C TRP A 45 -5.53 -17.27 -1.60
N LYS A 46 -5.84 -17.28 -2.89
CA LYS A 46 -6.23 -18.51 -3.60
C LYS A 46 -5.06 -19.44 -3.95
N ASP A 47 -3.83 -18.96 -3.83
CA ASP A 47 -2.60 -19.68 -4.13
C ASP A 47 -1.85 -19.88 -2.81
N GLU A 48 -1.76 -21.12 -2.34
CA GLU A 48 -1.13 -21.46 -1.06
C GLU A 48 0.39 -21.16 -1.02
N GLU A 49 1.01 -20.96 -2.20
CA GLU A 49 2.42 -20.58 -2.27
C GLU A 49 2.65 -19.08 -2.00
N LYS A 50 1.58 -18.29 -1.95
CA LYS A 50 1.64 -16.83 -1.74
C LYS A 50 0.93 -16.42 -0.48
N GLU A 51 1.50 -15.42 0.17
CA GLU A 51 0.92 -14.81 1.35
C GLU A 51 -0.45 -14.16 1.05
N PHE A 52 -1.35 -14.13 2.03
CA PHE A 52 -2.64 -13.45 1.95
C PHE A 52 -2.50 -11.92 1.85
N TYR A 53 -1.29 -11.40 1.91
CA TYR A 53 -0.96 -9.98 1.78
C TYR A 53 0.21 -9.76 0.81
N ALA A 54 0.30 -8.54 0.28
CA ALA A 54 1.46 -8.09 -0.46
C ALA A 54 2.11 -6.93 0.31
N GLU A 55 3.43 -7.02 0.53
CA GLU A 55 4.21 -6.00 1.24
C GLU A 55 4.99 -5.12 0.26
N THR A 56 5.04 -3.84 0.56
CA THR A 56 5.90 -2.88 -0.13
C THR A 56 6.30 -1.74 0.82
N LYS A 57 7.29 -0.95 0.40
CA LYS A 57 7.53 0.37 0.99
C LYS A 57 7.27 1.44 -0.08
N ILE A 58 6.69 2.56 0.31
CA ILE A 58 6.32 3.64 -0.61
C ILE A 58 7.01 4.93 -0.17
N HIS A 59 7.74 5.55 -1.12
CA HIS A 59 8.17 6.94 -1.02
C HIS A 59 7.03 7.86 -1.46
N ARG A 60 6.79 8.94 -0.71
CA ARG A 60 5.88 10.01 -1.11
C ARG A 60 6.69 11.19 -1.55
N VAL A 61 6.59 11.53 -2.82
CA VAL A 61 7.33 12.62 -3.44
C VAL A 61 6.36 13.72 -3.83
N THR A 62 6.51 14.89 -3.18
CA THR A 62 5.75 16.07 -3.59
C THR A 62 6.40 16.64 -4.85
N GLN A 63 5.62 16.74 -5.92
CA GLN A 63 6.07 17.31 -7.20
C GLN A 63 6.06 18.84 -7.17
N PRO A 64 6.74 19.53 -8.09
CA PRO A 64 6.75 20.99 -8.15
C PRO A 64 5.37 21.63 -8.32
N ASP A 65 4.41 20.89 -8.91
CA ASP A 65 3.01 21.32 -9.07
C ASP A 65 2.15 21.11 -7.81
N GLY A 66 2.77 20.63 -6.70
CA GLY A 66 2.10 20.32 -5.44
C GLY A 66 1.41 18.95 -5.40
N SER A 67 1.37 18.21 -6.50
CA SER A 67 0.85 16.86 -6.51
C SER A 67 1.78 15.90 -5.72
N VAL A 68 1.21 14.79 -5.24
CA VAL A 68 1.98 13.76 -4.52
C VAL A 68 2.05 12.51 -5.35
N ARG A 69 3.26 12.10 -5.72
CA ARG A 69 3.55 10.82 -6.36
C ARG A 69 3.95 9.79 -5.31
N ASN A 70 3.33 8.62 -5.38
CA ASN A 70 3.70 7.46 -4.59
C ASN A 70 4.54 6.53 -5.47
N THR A 71 5.79 6.27 -5.04
CA THR A 71 6.74 5.43 -5.77
C THR A 71 7.15 4.24 -4.91
N HIS A 72 7.05 3.03 -5.44
CA HIS A 72 7.47 1.83 -4.73
C HIS A 72 9.00 1.83 -4.53
N CYS A 73 9.42 1.56 -3.30
CA CYS A 73 10.83 1.50 -2.95
C CYS A 73 11.47 0.26 -3.58
N ARG A 74 12.45 0.45 -4.45
CA ARG A 74 13.17 -0.63 -5.12
C ARG A 74 14.03 -1.44 -4.14
N LYS A 75 14.52 -0.82 -3.04
CA LYS A 75 15.42 -1.45 -2.07
C LYS A 75 14.78 -2.64 -1.35
N ILE A 76 13.45 -2.65 -1.12
CA ILE A 76 12.77 -3.80 -0.50
C ILE A 76 12.83 -5.07 -1.38
N HIS A 77 13.07 -4.89 -2.68
CA HIS A 77 13.20 -5.96 -3.66
C HIS A 77 14.67 -6.27 -4.01
N GLY A 78 15.62 -5.77 -3.20
CA GLY A 78 17.06 -5.98 -3.41
C GLY A 78 17.68 -5.11 -4.51
N GLU A 79 16.95 -4.11 -5.03
CA GLU A 79 17.41 -3.25 -6.11
C GLU A 79 17.85 -1.87 -5.62
N ALA A 80 18.75 -1.21 -6.36
CA ALA A 80 19.14 0.17 -6.08
C ALA A 80 17.93 1.11 -6.16
N CYS A 81 17.79 2.03 -5.19
CA CYS A 81 16.68 2.97 -5.10
C CYS A 81 17.18 4.41 -4.96
N PRO A 82 17.11 5.24 -6.03
CA PRO A 82 17.57 6.62 -6.00
C PRO A 82 16.91 7.49 -4.91
N LEU A 83 15.64 7.25 -4.60
CA LEU A 83 14.94 7.97 -3.52
C LEU A 83 15.47 7.59 -2.13
N CYS A 84 15.89 6.34 -1.91
CA CYS A 84 16.59 5.95 -0.69
C CYS A 84 17.94 6.65 -0.58
N ASP A 85 18.70 6.76 -1.68
CA ASP A 85 20.00 7.41 -1.69
C ASP A 85 19.88 8.88 -1.32
N VAL A 86 18.88 9.59 -1.88
CA VAL A 86 18.54 10.98 -1.50
C VAL A 86 18.14 11.05 -0.03
N TYR A 87 17.27 10.14 0.44
CA TYR A 87 16.85 10.09 1.84
C TYR A 87 18.05 10.00 2.79
N TYR A 88 18.98 9.08 2.54
CA TYR A 88 20.15 8.89 3.38
C TYR A 88 21.14 10.06 3.26
N ALA A 89 21.31 10.65 2.07
CA ALA A 89 22.15 11.79 1.87
C ALA A 89 21.67 13.01 2.67
N LEU A 90 20.38 13.32 2.59
CA LEU A 90 19.75 14.41 3.33
C LEU A 90 19.85 14.20 4.84
N TRP A 91 19.61 12.97 5.31
CA TRP A 91 19.70 12.64 6.74
C TRP A 91 21.11 12.83 7.30
N LYS A 92 22.14 12.55 6.50
CA LYS A 92 23.55 12.68 6.90
C LYS A 92 24.02 14.14 7.03
N THR A 93 23.33 15.10 6.45
CA THR A 93 23.74 16.52 6.54
C THR A 93 23.57 17.10 7.95
N GLY A 94 22.62 16.55 8.74
CA GLY A 94 22.27 17.06 10.08
C GLY A 94 21.63 18.45 10.09
N ARG A 95 21.28 19.00 8.92
CA ARG A 95 20.58 20.29 8.81
C ARG A 95 19.08 20.06 8.96
N SER A 96 18.41 20.86 9.78
CA SER A 96 16.97 20.72 10.07
C SER A 96 16.09 20.68 8.82
N GLU A 97 16.37 21.55 7.84
CA GLU A 97 15.62 21.62 6.58
C GLU A 97 15.75 20.33 5.75
N ASP A 98 16.96 19.76 5.71
CA ASP A 98 17.22 18.49 5.00
C ASP A 98 16.57 17.30 5.72
N GLU A 99 16.61 17.31 7.06
CA GLU A 99 15.93 16.27 7.84
C GLU A 99 14.41 16.31 7.64
N ASP A 100 13.80 17.50 7.51
CA ASP A 100 12.38 17.62 7.25
C ASP A 100 12.02 17.08 5.86
N LEU A 101 12.84 17.36 4.84
CA LEU A 101 12.66 16.79 3.51
C LEU A 101 12.88 15.26 3.53
N ALA A 102 13.90 14.78 4.25
CA ALA A 102 14.14 13.35 4.44
C ALA A 102 12.95 12.65 5.09
N ARG A 103 12.33 13.24 6.13
CA ARG A 103 11.12 12.70 6.78
C ARG A 103 9.93 12.59 5.82
N GLN A 104 9.80 13.53 4.87
CA GLN A 104 8.73 13.50 3.87
C GLN A 104 8.89 12.33 2.89
N ILE A 105 10.12 12.10 2.40
CA ILE A 105 10.42 11.06 1.42
C ILE A 105 10.76 9.70 2.02
N LYS A 106 10.87 9.59 3.35
CA LYS A 106 11.14 8.33 4.06
C LYS A 106 10.22 7.21 3.54
N PRO A 107 10.79 6.07 3.10
CA PRO A 107 9.95 4.96 2.64
C PRO A 107 9.12 4.40 3.80
N ARG A 108 7.80 4.29 3.59
CA ARG A 108 6.85 3.80 4.60
C ARG A 108 6.28 2.47 4.17
N ALA A 109 6.31 1.48 5.06
CA ALA A 109 5.73 0.17 4.79
C ALA A 109 4.23 0.26 4.51
N ARG A 110 3.78 -0.49 3.51
CA ARG A 110 2.39 -0.68 3.10
C ARG A 110 2.13 -2.15 2.86
N TYR A 111 0.97 -2.56 3.33
CA TYR A 111 0.47 -3.92 3.19
C TYR A 111 -0.87 -3.87 2.49
N TYR A 112 -1.02 -4.67 1.45
CA TYR A 112 -2.26 -4.82 0.69
C TYR A 112 -2.83 -6.20 0.97
N MET A 113 -4.11 -6.30 1.23
CA MET A 113 -4.81 -7.57 1.40
C MET A 113 -6.24 -7.46 0.89
N ASN A 114 -6.82 -8.58 0.49
CA ASN A 114 -8.23 -8.62 0.19
C ASN A 114 -9.04 -8.71 1.46
N ILE A 115 -10.12 -7.97 1.52
CA ILE A 115 -11.11 -8.05 2.60
C ILE A 115 -12.52 -8.15 2.02
N LEU A 116 -13.41 -8.80 2.76
CA LEU A 116 -14.84 -8.66 2.58
C LEU A 116 -15.32 -7.57 3.51
N ASP A 117 -15.87 -6.50 2.95
CA ASP A 117 -16.57 -5.49 3.74
C ASP A 117 -17.91 -6.05 4.21
N ARG A 118 -18.11 -6.13 5.52
CA ARG A 118 -19.33 -6.71 6.10
C ARG A 118 -20.54 -5.79 5.99
N GLU A 119 -20.35 -4.53 5.66
CA GLU A 119 -21.44 -3.58 5.45
C GLU A 119 -21.98 -3.66 4.02
N SER A 120 -21.12 -3.62 3.01
CA SER A 120 -21.54 -3.66 1.61
C SER A 120 -21.62 -5.08 1.03
N GLY A 121 -20.90 -6.04 1.60
CA GLY A 121 -20.75 -7.38 1.04
C GLY A 121 -19.74 -7.46 -0.12
N ASP A 122 -19.01 -6.38 -0.39
CA ASP A 122 -18.06 -6.32 -1.49
C ASP A 122 -16.66 -6.81 -1.08
N VAL A 123 -15.96 -7.45 -2.01
CA VAL A 123 -14.52 -7.69 -1.89
C VAL A 123 -13.77 -6.43 -2.28
N LYS A 124 -12.93 -5.94 -1.36
CA LYS A 124 -12.13 -4.71 -1.53
C LYS A 124 -10.66 -4.96 -1.18
N ILE A 125 -9.79 -4.09 -1.67
CA ILE A 125 -8.37 -4.07 -1.30
C ILE A 125 -8.21 -3.18 -0.07
N LEU A 126 -7.74 -3.73 1.03
CA LEU A 126 -7.35 -2.98 2.21
C LEU A 126 -5.86 -2.59 2.11
N SER A 127 -5.57 -1.29 2.15
CA SER A 127 -4.21 -0.75 2.16
C SER A 127 -3.90 -0.14 3.51
N ILE A 128 -2.98 -0.75 4.28
CA ILE A 128 -2.67 -0.36 5.66
C ILE A 128 -1.18 -0.19 5.91
N GLY A 129 -0.87 0.55 6.98
CA GLY A 129 0.48 0.69 7.50
C GLY A 129 0.82 -0.40 8.52
N VAL A 130 2.08 -0.39 8.97
CA VAL A 130 2.65 -1.41 9.88
C VAL A 130 1.89 -1.57 11.20
N ILE A 131 1.31 -0.50 11.76
CA ILE A 131 0.63 -0.55 13.06
C ILE A 131 -0.61 -1.47 12.99
N LEU A 132 -1.47 -1.25 12.00
CA LEU A 132 -2.68 -2.06 11.84
C LEU A 132 -2.34 -3.47 11.35
N PHE A 133 -1.34 -3.61 10.47
CA PHE A 133 -0.86 -4.90 10.01
C PHE A 133 -0.34 -5.77 11.17
N LYS A 134 0.49 -5.22 12.08
CA LYS A 134 0.94 -5.94 13.28
C LYS A 134 -0.20 -6.47 14.14
N LYS A 135 -1.31 -5.74 14.25
CA LYS A 135 -2.48 -6.19 15.00
C LYS A 135 -3.19 -7.37 14.32
N ILE A 136 -3.25 -7.38 12.98
CA ILE A 136 -3.80 -8.50 12.21
C ILE A 136 -2.93 -9.75 12.40
N ILE A 137 -1.60 -9.61 12.24
CA ILE A 137 -0.67 -10.73 12.43
C ILE A 137 -0.71 -11.23 13.89
N ALA A 138 -0.75 -10.32 14.86
CA ALA A 138 -0.85 -10.71 16.28
C ALA A 138 -2.12 -11.54 16.55
N ALA A 139 -3.24 -11.19 15.93
CA ALA A 139 -4.47 -11.97 16.04
C ALA A 139 -4.32 -13.39 15.45
N MET A 140 -3.62 -13.53 14.32
CA MET A 140 -3.38 -14.85 13.70
C MET A 140 -2.41 -15.73 14.48
N LEU A 141 -1.52 -15.13 15.25
CA LEU A 141 -0.57 -15.84 16.12
C LEU A 141 -1.14 -16.15 17.52
N ASP A 142 -2.30 -15.61 17.84
CA ASP A 142 -2.98 -15.84 19.10
C ASP A 142 -3.76 -17.16 19.04
N GLU A 143 -3.56 -18.04 20.02
CA GLU A 143 -4.17 -19.37 20.07
C GLU A 143 -5.71 -19.32 20.18
N ASP A 144 -6.26 -18.22 20.70
CA ASP A 144 -7.71 -18.02 20.81
C ASP A 144 -8.39 -17.71 19.47
N PHE A 145 -7.65 -17.17 18.51
CA PHE A 145 -8.19 -16.76 17.20
C PHE A 145 -7.68 -17.63 16.05
N GLY A 146 -6.40 -17.98 16.04
CA GLY A 146 -5.79 -18.76 14.98
C GLY A 146 -5.91 -18.11 13.61
N ASP A 147 -6.17 -18.90 12.57
CA ASP A 147 -6.34 -18.37 11.21
C ASP A 147 -7.65 -17.59 11.07
N ILE A 148 -7.56 -16.27 11.26
CA ILE A 148 -8.71 -15.38 11.09
C ILE A 148 -9.22 -15.29 9.65
N THR A 149 -8.48 -15.80 8.67
CA THR A 149 -8.88 -15.76 7.25
C THR A 149 -9.71 -17.00 6.86
N ASP A 150 -9.73 -18.05 7.68
CA ASP A 150 -10.43 -19.30 7.37
C ASP A 150 -11.91 -19.07 7.00
N PRO A 151 -12.40 -19.57 5.86
CA PRO A 151 -13.75 -19.30 5.40
C PRO A 151 -14.87 -19.77 6.33
N GLU A 152 -14.65 -20.82 7.10
CA GLU A 152 -15.68 -21.44 7.97
C GLU A 152 -15.55 -20.98 9.43
N THR A 153 -14.33 -21.00 9.95
CA THR A 153 -14.05 -20.81 11.38
C THR A 153 -13.34 -19.50 11.70
N GLY A 154 -12.94 -18.74 10.70
CA GLY A 154 -12.20 -17.51 10.91
C GLY A 154 -13.02 -16.40 11.58
N HIS A 155 -12.35 -15.28 11.85
CA HIS A 155 -12.89 -14.18 12.64
C HIS A 155 -12.96 -12.88 11.83
N ASP A 156 -14.06 -12.14 11.98
CA ASP A 156 -14.09 -10.76 11.50
C ASP A 156 -13.11 -9.91 12.30
N PHE A 157 -12.49 -8.95 11.65
CA PHE A 157 -11.60 -7.99 12.27
C PHE A 157 -12.32 -6.63 12.40
N LYS A 158 -12.37 -6.09 13.60
CA LYS A 158 -12.92 -4.78 13.87
C LYS A 158 -11.83 -3.72 13.70
N ILE A 159 -11.89 -2.93 12.65
CA ILE A 159 -11.02 -1.77 12.44
C ILE A 159 -11.69 -0.56 13.08
N VAL A 160 -11.05 0.02 14.09
CA VAL A 160 -11.54 1.25 14.73
C VAL A 160 -10.61 2.39 14.36
N LYS A 161 -11.13 3.34 13.55
CA LYS A 161 -10.43 4.54 13.16
C LYS A 161 -10.93 5.73 13.97
N ILE A 162 -10.03 6.35 14.72
CA ILE A 162 -10.29 7.56 15.50
C ILE A 162 -9.35 8.64 14.99
N MET A 163 -9.86 9.83 14.72
CA MET A 163 -9.03 10.95 14.31
C MET A 163 -8.50 11.70 15.54
N GLU A 164 -7.17 11.83 15.64
CA GLU A 164 -6.50 12.67 16.62
C GLU A 164 -5.82 13.83 15.87
N GLY A 165 -6.50 14.96 15.83
CA GLY A 165 -6.17 16.03 14.90
C GLY A 165 -6.31 15.56 13.45
N GLN A 166 -5.23 15.62 12.68
CA GLN A 166 -5.21 15.12 11.29
C GLN A 166 -4.65 13.70 11.13
N TRP A 167 -4.36 12.99 12.24
CA TRP A 167 -3.75 11.68 12.21
C TRP A 167 -4.74 10.59 12.63
N PRO A 168 -4.92 9.54 11.81
CA PRO A 168 -5.75 8.42 12.19
C PRO A 168 -5.02 7.51 13.19
N LYS A 169 -5.73 7.10 14.24
CA LYS A 169 -5.32 6.11 15.24
C LYS A 169 -6.17 4.85 15.08
N TYR A 170 -5.54 3.69 15.31
CA TYR A 170 -6.15 2.37 15.16
C TYR A 170 -5.98 1.50 16.41
N ASP A 171 -5.71 2.09 17.56
CA ASP A 171 -5.32 1.39 18.79
C ASP A 171 -6.38 0.42 19.30
N GLN A 172 -7.66 0.72 19.07
CA GLN A 172 -8.79 -0.11 19.49
C GLN A 172 -9.19 -1.19 18.48
N SER A 173 -8.44 -1.33 17.38
CA SER A 173 -8.69 -2.36 16.38
C SER A 173 -8.27 -3.73 16.91
N GLN A 174 -9.14 -4.75 16.71
CA GLN A 174 -8.95 -6.11 17.23
C GLN A 174 -9.85 -7.11 16.50
N PRO A 175 -9.54 -8.43 16.53
CA PRO A 175 -10.45 -9.45 16.04
C PRO A 175 -11.73 -9.48 16.87
N ARG A 176 -12.83 -9.91 16.26
CA ARG A 176 -14.07 -10.21 16.99
C ARG A 176 -13.97 -11.57 17.65
N PRO A 177 -14.37 -11.73 18.92
CA PRO A 177 -14.26 -12.99 19.63
C PRO A 177 -15.07 -14.14 19.02
N LYS A 178 -16.17 -13.80 18.33
CA LYS A 178 -17.06 -14.81 17.73
C LYS A 178 -16.58 -15.13 16.32
N THR A 179 -16.43 -16.43 16.04
CA THR A 179 -16.24 -16.91 14.66
C THR A 179 -17.42 -16.53 13.77
N SER A 180 -17.17 -16.29 12.51
CA SER A 180 -18.22 -15.98 11.55
C SER A 180 -17.86 -16.53 10.17
N ALA A 181 -18.63 -17.48 9.66
CA ALA A 181 -18.42 -18.01 8.32
C ALA A 181 -18.54 -16.90 7.24
N LEU A 182 -17.85 -17.08 6.13
CA LEU A 182 -18.00 -16.20 4.96
C LEU A 182 -19.38 -16.34 4.31
N GLY A 183 -19.97 -17.54 4.38
CA GLY A 183 -21.27 -17.87 3.82
C GLY A 183 -21.38 -19.34 3.48
N THR A 184 -22.31 -19.69 2.59
CA THR A 184 -22.43 -21.01 2.00
C THR A 184 -21.28 -21.30 1.04
N ASN A 185 -21.04 -22.56 0.69
CA ASN A 185 -19.96 -22.93 -0.25
C ASN A 185 -20.03 -22.16 -1.58
N SER A 186 -21.24 -21.89 -2.08
CA SER A 186 -21.43 -21.13 -3.31
C SER A 186 -21.05 -19.65 -3.16
N GLU A 187 -21.37 -19.04 -2.00
CA GLU A 187 -20.99 -17.66 -1.70
C GLU A 187 -19.48 -17.53 -1.48
N VAL A 188 -18.88 -18.50 -0.79
CA VAL A 188 -17.41 -18.56 -0.61
C VAL A 188 -16.72 -18.65 -1.96
N ALA A 189 -17.18 -19.51 -2.86
CA ALA A 189 -16.62 -19.61 -4.21
C ALA A 189 -16.71 -18.27 -4.98
N GLY A 190 -17.85 -17.59 -4.92
CA GLY A 190 -18.03 -16.28 -5.54
C GLY A 190 -17.11 -15.19 -4.95
N ILE A 191 -16.90 -15.19 -3.62
CA ILE A 191 -15.96 -14.30 -2.94
C ILE A 191 -14.53 -14.57 -3.41
N MET A 192 -14.12 -15.85 -3.47
CA MET A 192 -12.77 -16.24 -3.89
C MET A 192 -12.50 -15.92 -5.35
N ASP A 193 -13.51 -16.00 -6.23
CA ASP A 193 -13.40 -15.58 -7.62
C ASP A 193 -13.29 -14.05 -7.78
N SER A 194 -13.81 -13.30 -6.82
CA SER A 194 -13.81 -11.83 -6.80
C SER A 194 -12.52 -11.22 -6.21
N LEU A 195 -11.55 -12.03 -5.77
CA LEU A 195 -10.29 -11.52 -5.19
C LEU A 195 -9.53 -10.66 -6.20
N HIS A 196 -9.08 -9.51 -5.75
CA HIS A 196 -8.19 -8.63 -6.51
C HIS A 196 -6.75 -9.15 -6.47
N ASP A 197 -6.02 -9.04 -7.57
CA ASP A 197 -4.59 -9.37 -7.59
C ASP A 197 -3.77 -8.33 -6.84
N ILE A 198 -3.60 -8.54 -5.54
CA ILE A 198 -2.85 -7.66 -4.64
C ILE A 198 -1.35 -7.70 -4.91
N HIS A 199 -0.82 -8.82 -5.41
CA HIS A 199 0.60 -8.96 -5.70
C HIS A 199 1.00 -8.16 -6.94
N ALA A 200 0.09 -8.02 -7.92
CA ALA A 200 0.29 -7.14 -9.08
C ALA A 200 0.27 -5.64 -8.75
N LEU A 201 -0.18 -5.25 -7.53
CA LEU A 201 -0.13 -3.85 -7.09
C LEU A 201 1.30 -3.39 -6.79
N VAL A 202 2.18 -4.31 -6.44
CA VAL A 202 3.58 -4.02 -6.11
C VAL A 202 4.41 -4.05 -7.40
N LYS A 203 4.22 -3.01 -8.22
CA LYS A 203 4.95 -2.86 -9.48
C LYS A 203 6.05 -1.83 -9.32
N LEU A 204 7.30 -2.27 -9.53
CA LEU A 204 8.44 -1.36 -9.52
C LEU A 204 8.46 -0.49 -10.78
N GLU A 205 8.74 0.78 -10.57
CA GLU A 205 9.03 1.71 -11.65
C GLU A 205 10.47 1.51 -12.14
N GLU A 206 10.74 1.87 -13.38
CA GLU A 206 12.10 1.82 -13.94
C GLU A 206 13.06 2.73 -13.15
N TYR A 207 14.31 2.29 -13.00
CA TYR A 207 15.32 3.01 -12.23
C TYR A 207 15.45 4.48 -12.66
N GLU A 208 15.48 4.74 -13.97
CA GLU A 208 15.63 6.08 -14.53
C GLU A 208 14.45 7.00 -14.21
N ASP A 209 13.23 6.47 -14.12
CA ASP A 209 12.06 7.28 -13.78
C ASP A 209 12.04 7.63 -12.28
N VAL A 210 12.47 6.69 -11.43
CA VAL A 210 12.66 6.96 -9.99
C VAL A 210 13.78 7.97 -9.78
N LYS A 211 14.87 7.87 -10.57
CA LYS A 211 15.99 8.80 -10.53
C LYS A 211 15.58 10.22 -10.92
N LYS A 212 14.80 10.39 -11.98
CA LYS A 212 14.25 11.71 -12.35
C LYS A 212 13.45 12.35 -11.22
N SER A 213 12.65 11.54 -10.51
CA SER A 213 11.89 12.00 -9.35
C SER A 213 12.80 12.41 -8.19
N ALA A 214 13.89 11.67 -7.97
CA ALA A 214 14.90 11.98 -6.96
C ALA A 214 15.68 13.27 -7.30
N ASP A 215 16.11 13.42 -8.55
CA ASP A 215 16.84 14.61 -9.05
C ASP A 215 15.98 15.87 -8.92
N THR A 216 14.68 15.78 -9.20
CA THR A 216 13.73 16.90 -9.05
C THR A 216 13.65 17.38 -7.59
N LEU A 217 13.71 16.48 -6.62
CA LEU A 217 13.67 16.82 -5.20
C LEU A 217 14.89 17.61 -4.73
N VAL A 218 16.05 17.28 -5.27
CA VAL A 218 17.33 17.89 -4.85
C VAL A 218 17.62 19.19 -5.59
N GLY A 219 16.82 19.55 -6.61
CA GLY A 219 17.04 20.74 -7.43
C GLY A 219 18.33 20.67 -8.26
N VAL A 220 18.85 19.46 -8.44
CA VAL A 220 20.09 19.21 -9.17
C VAL A 220 19.74 18.81 -10.60
N SER A 221 19.84 19.78 -11.51
CA SER A 221 20.09 19.45 -12.92
C SER A 221 21.46 18.79 -13.01
N VAL A 222 21.50 17.46 -13.04
CA VAL A 222 22.76 16.74 -13.16
C VAL A 222 23.19 16.75 -14.62
N GLU A 223 23.86 17.82 -15.03
CA GLU A 223 24.89 17.73 -16.07
C GLU A 223 26.20 17.29 -15.37
N GLY A 224 26.53 16.02 -15.51
CA GLY A 224 27.86 15.49 -15.31
C GLY A 224 28.37 15.29 -13.89
N THR A 225 27.91 14.28 -13.19
CA THR A 225 28.72 13.67 -12.13
C THR A 225 28.52 12.14 -12.13
N SER A 226 29.64 11.43 -12.23
CA SER A 226 29.72 9.97 -12.13
C SER A 226 29.06 9.47 -10.87
N ALA A 227 28.28 8.38 -11.00
CA ALA A 227 27.63 7.69 -9.90
C ALA A 227 28.57 7.46 -8.71
N PRO A 228 28.17 7.81 -7.48
CA PRO A 228 28.94 7.40 -6.31
C PRO A 228 28.90 5.86 -6.22
N LYS A 229 30.07 5.27 -5.96
CA LYS A 229 30.18 3.83 -5.67
C LYS A 229 29.24 3.45 -4.54
N PRO A 230 28.65 2.23 -4.55
CA PRO A 230 27.82 1.76 -3.45
C PRO A 230 28.63 1.87 -2.14
N SER A 231 28.17 2.72 -1.23
CA SER A 231 28.74 2.81 0.11
C SER A 231 28.25 1.62 0.91
N GLU A 232 29.18 1.06 1.71
CA GLU A 232 29.00 -0.05 2.63
C GLU A 232 27.66 -0.04 3.36
N GLU A 233 27.06 -1.22 3.48
CA GLU A 233 25.80 -1.48 4.13
C GLU A 233 25.80 -0.94 5.57
N VAL A 234 25.08 0.12 5.79
CA VAL A 234 24.68 0.53 7.14
C VAL A 234 23.34 -0.15 7.40
N SER A 235 23.31 -1.10 8.34
CA SER A 235 22.11 -1.87 8.67
C SER A 235 21.02 -0.95 9.24
N ASP A 236 19.76 -1.28 8.95
CA ASP A 236 18.58 -0.56 9.49
C ASP A 236 18.58 -0.52 11.04
N ASP A 237 19.28 -1.46 11.71
CA ASP A 237 19.42 -1.55 13.17
C ASP A 237 20.25 -0.43 13.78
N ASP A 238 21.26 0.10 13.07
CA ASP A 238 22.10 1.20 13.54
C ASP A 238 21.34 2.55 13.60
N TYR A 239 20.29 2.69 12.76
CA TYR A 239 19.43 3.88 12.77
C TYR A 239 18.34 3.81 13.84
N LEU A 240 17.82 2.62 14.12
CA LEU A 240 16.81 2.43 15.15
C LEU A 240 17.35 2.71 16.57
N SER A 241 18.64 2.41 16.82
CA SER A 241 19.28 2.67 18.10
C SER A 241 19.48 4.16 18.39
N LYS A 242 19.68 5.00 17.36
CA LYS A 242 19.83 6.46 17.48
C LYS A 242 18.51 7.22 17.61
N MET A 243 17.36 6.59 17.30
CA MET A 243 16.04 7.19 17.48
C MET A 243 15.42 6.94 18.86
N GLN A 244 16.08 6.14 19.71
CA GLN A 244 15.62 5.81 21.07
C GLN A 244 16.44 6.53 22.16
N SER A 245 17.41 7.32 21.79
CA SER A 245 18.16 8.23 22.67
C SER A 245 17.77 9.69 22.36
#